data_9272186751c5f98b6cb630e9a48d96c1
#
_entry.id   9272186751c5f98b6cb630e9a48d96c1
#
_cell.length_a   1.000
_cell.length_b   1.000
_cell.length_c   1.000
_cell.angle_alpha   90.00
_cell.angle_beta   90.00
_cell.angle_gamma   90.00
#
_symmetry.space_group_name_H-M   'P 1'
#
loop_
_entity.id
_entity.type
_entity.pdbx_description
1 polymer ?
#
loop_
_entity_poly.entity_id
_entity_poly.type
_entity_poly.pdbx_seq_one_letter_code
_entity_poly.pdbx_strand_id
1 'polypeptide(L)' 'MTENQYIAFLGILILPPLVSEIGKRLNISEEEATDRLYRSELYEKLSDEKLKLWHYSPVMLGEMFVEAERTGVIPYPEEA' A
#
# COMPACT_ATOMS: atom_id res chain seq x y z
N MET A 1 14.67 12.45 6.15
CA MET A 1 14.89 11.38 5.19
C MET A 1 14.79 11.94 3.78
N THR A 2 15.73 11.62 2.90
CA THR A 2 15.65 12.07 1.53
C THR A 2 14.61 11.25 0.77
N GLU A 3 14.20 11.75 -0.37
CA GLU A 3 13.24 11.04 -1.21
C GLU A 3 13.74 9.65 -1.60
N ASN A 4 15.02 9.54 -1.95
CA ASN A 4 15.60 8.24 -2.31
C ASN A 4 15.62 7.28 -1.13
N GLN A 5 15.89 7.80 0.08
CA GLN A 5 15.88 6.97 1.28
C GLN A 5 14.47 6.50 1.59
N TYR A 6 13.47 7.35 1.38
CA TYR A 6 12.09 6.97 1.63
C TYR A 6 11.65 5.87 0.66
N ILE A 7 11.98 6.00 -0.61
CA ILE A 7 11.63 5.01 -1.62
C ILE A 7 12.29 3.66 -1.29
N ALA A 8 13.55 3.69 -0.85
CA ALA A 8 14.24 2.47 -0.43
C ALA A 8 13.56 1.85 0.78
N PHE A 9 13.16 2.67 1.75
CA PHE A 9 12.45 2.21 2.93
C PHE A 9 11.15 1.50 2.54
N LEU A 10 10.36 2.11 1.66
CA LEU A 10 9.12 1.48 1.17
C LEU A 10 9.41 0.13 0.54
N GLY A 11 10.40 0.08 -0.34
CA GLY A 11 10.67 -1.13 -1.11
C GLY A 11 11.16 -2.29 -0.26
N ILE A 12 11.78 -2.00 0.88
CA ILE A 12 12.36 -3.04 1.72
C ILE A 12 11.42 -3.42 2.86
N LEU A 13 10.76 -2.45 3.49
CA LEU A 13 10.02 -2.70 4.72
C LEU A 13 8.51 -2.70 4.56
N ILE A 14 7.98 -1.95 3.62
CA ILE A 14 6.52 -1.77 3.49
C ILE A 14 5.94 -2.63 2.37
N LEU A 15 6.53 -2.56 1.18
CA LEU A 15 5.93 -3.20 0.02
C LEU A 15 5.88 -4.72 0.09
N PRO A 16 6.94 -5.42 0.53
CA PRO A 16 6.85 -6.88 0.55
C PRO A 16 5.72 -7.42 1.44
N PRO A 17 5.56 -6.98 2.69
CA PRO A 17 4.43 -7.47 3.49
C PRO A 17 3.09 -6.97 2.97
N LEU A 18 3.04 -5.78 2.36
CA LEU A 18 1.79 -5.28 1.79
C LEU A 18 1.37 -6.13 0.60
N VAL A 19 2.30 -6.46 -0.29
CA VAL A 19 2.01 -7.32 -1.44
C VAL A 19 1.49 -8.67 -0.97
N SER A 20 2.12 -9.23 0.05
CA SER A 20 1.68 -10.51 0.60
C SER A 20 0.26 -10.41 1.14
N GLU A 21 -0.05 -9.33 1.83
CA GLU A 21 -1.38 -9.13 2.39
C GLU A 21 -2.43 -8.99 1.29
N ILE A 22 -2.13 -8.23 0.25
CA ILE A 22 -3.04 -8.06 -0.89
C ILE A 22 -3.30 -9.41 -1.57
N GLY A 23 -2.23 -10.18 -1.78
CA GLY A 23 -2.36 -11.49 -2.40
C GLY A 23 -3.29 -12.41 -1.63
N LYS A 24 -3.18 -12.39 -0.32
CA LYS A 24 -4.04 -13.22 0.54
C LYS A 24 -5.50 -12.75 0.46
N ARG A 25 -5.72 -11.45 0.54
CA ARG A 25 -7.08 -10.92 0.59
C ARG A 25 -7.82 -11.10 -0.71
N LEU A 26 -7.11 -11.00 -1.84
CA LEU A 26 -7.73 -11.12 -3.16
C LEU A 26 -7.57 -12.51 -3.75
N ASN A 27 -6.83 -13.38 -3.08
CA ASN A 27 -6.55 -14.74 -3.56
C ASN A 27 -5.88 -14.69 -4.94
N ILE A 28 -4.85 -13.87 -5.07
CA ILE A 28 -4.08 -13.72 -6.29
C ILE A 28 -2.61 -13.94 -5.98
N SER A 29 -1.80 -14.13 -7.02
CA SER A 29 -0.36 -14.32 -6.83
C SER A 29 0.29 -13.03 -6.37
N GLU A 30 1.49 -13.15 -5.77
CA GLU A 30 2.23 -11.96 -5.38
C GLU A 30 2.62 -11.11 -6.58
N GLU A 31 2.88 -11.77 -7.70
CA GLU A 31 3.22 -11.06 -8.93
C GLU A 31 2.05 -10.19 -9.39
N GLU A 32 0.85 -10.73 -9.37
CA GLU A 32 -0.32 -9.96 -9.74
C GLU A 32 -0.62 -8.88 -8.72
N ALA A 33 -0.45 -9.19 -7.43
CA ALA A 33 -0.67 -8.20 -6.38
C ALA A 33 0.29 -7.03 -6.54
N THR A 34 1.55 -7.31 -6.86
CA THR A 34 2.55 -6.27 -7.09
C THR A 34 2.15 -5.37 -8.25
N ASP A 35 1.73 -5.99 -9.34
CA ASP A 35 1.34 -5.25 -10.53
C ASP A 35 0.14 -4.34 -10.25
N ARG A 36 -0.87 -4.87 -9.58
CA ARG A 36 -2.04 -4.07 -9.24
C ARG A 36 -1.71 -2.93 -8.29
N LEU A 37 -0.85 -3.22 -7.29
CA LEU A 37 -0.46 -2.20 -6.33
C LEU A 37 0.26 -1.04 -7.00
N TYR A 38 1.22 -1.35 -7.88
CA TYR A 38 2.00 -0.31 -8.54
C TYR A 38 1.17 0.56 -9.46
N ARG A 39 0.05 0.06 -9.93
CA ARG A 39 -0.84 0.82 -10.81
C ARG A 39 -1.95 1.53 -10.05
N SER A 40 -1.98 1.38 -8.73
CA SER A 40 -3.07 1.90 -7.93
C SER A 40 -2.81 3.32 -7.45
N GLU A 41 -3.90 4.02 -7.14
CA GLU A 41 -3.81 5.33 -6.53
C GLU A 41 -3.19 5.23 -5.13
N LEU A 42 -3.43 4.13 -4.44
CA LEU A 42 -2.85 3.94 -3.11
C LEU A 42 -1.33 3.96 -3.16
N TYR A 43 -0.74 3.31 -4.17
CA TYR A 43 0.71 3.32 -4.31
C TYR A 43 1.23 4.74 -4.56
N GLU A 44 0.52 5.51 -5.36
CA GLU A 44 0.87 6.89 -5.61
C GLU A 44 0.88 7.70 -4.32
N LYS A 45 -0.16 7.52 -3.50
CA LYS A 45 -0.23 8.21 -2.22
C LYS A 45 0.81 7.71 -1.23
N LEU A 46 1.04 6.40 -1.21
CA LEU A 46 2.03 5.81 -0.33
C LEU A 46 3.45 6.30 -0.66
N SER A 47 3.71 6.57 -1.93
CA SER A 47 5.02 7.06 -2.37
C SER A 47 5.29 8.49 -1.92
N ASP A 48 4.28 9.21 -1.47
CA ASP A 48 4.45 10.58 -0.99
C ASP A 48 4.68 10.55 0.52
N GLU A 49 5.92 10.78 0.92
CA GLU A 49 6.30 10.73 2.33
C GLU A 49 5.48 11.70 3.18
N LYS A 50 5.07 12.82 2.60
CA LYS A 50 4.34 13.85 3.33
C LYS A 50 2.98 13.39 3.80
N LEU A 51 2.38 12.42 3.11
CA LEU A 51 1.08 11.89 3.49
C LEU A 51 1.16 10.90 4.64
N LYS A 52 2.37 10.41 4.95
CA LYS A 52 2.65 9.57 6.11
C LYS A 52 1.86 8.25 6.13
N LEU A 53 1.50 7.73 4.97
CA LEU A 53 0.80 6.45 4.92
C LEU A 53 1.68 5.31 5.41
N TRP A 54 2.99 5.54 5.43
CA TRP A 54 3.95 4.53 5.87
C TRP A 54 3.75 4.11 7.33
N HIS A 55 3.04 4.89 8.14
CA HIS A 55 2.83 4.53 9.53
C HIS A 55 1.69 3.54 9.73
N TYR A 56 0.87 3.31 8.72
CA TYR A 56 -0.16 2.28 8.80
C TYR A 56 0.48 0.91 8.63
N SER A 57 -0.10 -0.10 9.30
CA SER A 57 0.41 -1.45 9.19
C SER A 57 0.12 -2.02 7.79
N PRO A 58 0.88 -3.05 7.36
CA PRO A 58 0.57 -3.70 6.08
C PRO A 58 -0.85 -4.26 6.02
N VAL A 59 -1.38 -4.75 7.15
CA VAL A 59 -2.75 -5.25 7.19
C VAL A 59 -3.73 -4.12 6.90
N MET A 60 -3.53 -2.97 7.53
CA MET A 60 -4.40 -1.83 7.32
C MET A 60 -4.29 -1.29 5.89
N LEU A 61 -3.06 -1.19 5.37
CA LEU A 61 -2.86 -0.76 4.00
C LEU A 61 -3.50 -1.74 3.01
N GLY A 62 -3.45 -3.03 3.33
CA GLY A 62 -4.11 -4.04 2.50
C GLY A 62 -5.62 -3.87 2.48
N GLU A 63 -6.22 -3.56 3.63
CA GLU A 63 -7.64 -3.27 3.69
C GLU A 63 -7.99 -2.05 2.85
N MET A 64 -7.18 -1.00 2.96
CA MET A 64 -7.41 0.22 2.20
C MET A 64 -7.33 -0.06 0.70
N PHE A 65 -6.38 -0.89 0.30
CA PHE A 65 -6.19 -1.23 -1.11
C PHE A 65 -7.42 -1.97 -1.65
N VAL A 66 -7.86 -3.01 -0.93
CA VAL A 66 -8.98 -3.83 -1.39
C VAL A 66 -10.25 -2.98 -1.44
N GLU A 67 -10.47 -2.14 -0.45
CA GLU A 67 -11.65 -1.30 -0.43
C GLU A 67 -11.61 -0.28 -1.58
N ALA A 68 -10.44 0.28 -1.85
CA ALA A 68 -10.30 1.23 -2.94
C ALA A 68 -10.57 0.58 -4.29
N GLU A 69 -10.14 -0.67 -4.47
CA GLU A 69 -10.45 -1.38 -5.71
C GLU A 69 -11.95 -1.65 -5.85
N ARG A 70 -12.62 -1.91 -4.73
CA ARG A 70 -14.02 -2.25 -4.75
C ARG A 70 -14.91 -1.01 -4.97
N THR A 71 -14.55 0.11 -4.35
CA THR A 71 -15.41 1.29 -4.34
C THR A 71 -14.89 2.45 -5.20
N GLY A 72 -13.61 2.40 -5.59
CA GLY A 72 -12.99 3.49 -6.33
C GLY A 72 -12.49 4.63 -5.45
N VAL A 73 -12.61 4.50 -4.12
CA VAL A 73 -12.21 5.54 -3.18
C VAL A 73 -11.34 4.91 -2.09
N ILE A 74 -10.24 5.57 -1.77
CA ILE A 74 -9.36 5.12 -0.70
C ILE A 74 -9.96 5.52 0.65
N PRO A 75 -10.29 4.54 1.51
CA PRO A 75 -10.86 4.85 2.82
C PRO A 75 -9.73 5.07 3.83
N TYR A 76 -9.43 6.33 4.12
CA TYR A 76 -8.40 6.61 5.11
C TYR A 76 -8.97 6.39 6.51
N PRO A 77 -8.30 5.57 7.34
CA PRO A 77 -8.75 5.38 8.72
C PRO A 77 -8.71 6.70 9.47
N GLU A 78 -9.68 6.91 10.33
CA GLU A 78 -9.68 8.10 11.15
C GLU A 78 -8.58 8.01 12.19
N GLU A 79 -7.90 9.12 12.39
CA GLU A 79 -6.92 9.20 13.46
C GLU A 79 -7.63 9.57 14.73
N ALA A 80 -7.40 8.76 15.73
CA ALA A 80 -8.00 9.01 17.04
C ALA A 80 -7.33 10.20 17.72
#